data_15c9ba413d806a1881e53fb71b3bc18b
#
_entry.id   15c9ba413d806a1881e53fb71b3bc18b
#
_cell.length_a   1.000
_cell.length_b   1.000
_cell.length_c   1.000
_cell.angle_alpha   90.00
_cell.angle_beta   90.00
_cell.angle_gamma   90.00
#
_symmetry.space_group_name_H-M   'P 1'
#
loop_
_entity.id
_entity.type
_entity.pdbx_description
1 polymer ?
#
loop_
_entity_poly.entity_id
_entity_poly.type
_entity_poly.pdbx_seq_one_letter_code
_entity_poly.pdbx_strand_id
1 'polypeptide(L)'
;MPKDSPLVITRGDIRTLEFRPGEIQSEMRLSRPCHLSLAYLRAMMMFVLFVPRPRHILMVGLGGGSLAKFCYRYLPHCRITVLELRADVIALREQFCVPADDARFSVIHADAATYIRELDGAVDVLVVDGFDAAGLPPALVASRFYADCRRALIDGGVLVANVFSYDPQYGPMMGRLALVFGKRVARLAGVAGNNRIVFAVRASLAADTTAAGDTRAIKVQRWMARRHGVGLALLNRLLVSVVLLGLTLRRRNQ
;
A
#
# COMPACT_ATOMS: atom_id res chain seq x y z
N MET A 1 17.97 -23.10 12.42
CA MET A 1 17.02 -22.38 11.58
C MET A 1 17.68 -21.11 11.07
N PRO A 2 17.45 -20.68 9.82
CA PRO A 2 17.95 -19.38 9.36
C PRO A 2 17.48 -18.31 10.35
N LYS A 3 18.34 -17.33 10.65
CA LYS A 3 18.16 -16.32 11.70
C LYS A 3 16.90 -15.44 11.56
N ASP A 4 16.17 -15.55 10.43
CA ASP A 4 15.03 -14.71 10.04
C ASP A 4 13.84 -15.53 9.48
N SER A 5 13.65 -16.78 9.93
CA SER A 5 12.46 -17.55 9.53
C SER A 5 11.19 -16.90 10.10
N PRO A 6 10.11 -16.80 9.30
CA PRO A 6 8.86 -16.19 9.77
C PRO A 6 8.25 -17.04 10.90
N LEU A 7 7.89 -16.38 11.99
CA LEU A 7 7.21 -16.96 13.15
C LEU A 7 5.72 -16.65 13.07
N VAL A 8 4.89 -17.69 13.22
CA VAL A 8 3.43 -17.51 13.34
C VAL A 8 3.04 -17.77 14.78
N ILE A 9 2.50 -16.74 15.43
CA ILE A 9 2.08 -16.81 16.82
C ILE A 9 0.57 -16.58 16.90
N THR A 10 -0.15 -17.47 17.60
CA THR A 10 -1.59 -17.31 17.83
C THR A 10 -1.85 -17.14 19.32
N ARG A 11 -2.53 -16.05 19.70
CA ARG A 11 -2.95 -15.76 21.06
C ARG A 11 -4.42 -15.36 21.05
N GLY A 12 -5.29 -16.26 21.50
CA GLY A 12 -6.75 -16.09 21.43
C GLY A 12 -7.23 -15.86 19.99
N ASP A 13 -7.91 -14.76 19.73
CA ASP A 13 -8.43 -14.39 18.40
C ASP A 13 -7.38 -13.72 17.48
N ILE A 14 -6.15 -13.53 17.96
CA ILE A 14 -5.11 -12.80 17.21
C ILE A 14 -4.04 -13.78 16.73
N ARG A 15 -3.72 -13.69 15.44
CA ARG A 15 -2.57 -14.34 14.80
C ARG A 15 -1.63 -13.29 14.25
N THR A 16 -0.34 -13.39 14.62
CA THR A 16 0.72 -12.51 14.14
C THR A 16 1.73 -13.26 13.28
N LEU A 17 2.33 -12.53 12.35
CA LEU A 17 3.55 -12.89 11.65
C LEU A 17 4.67 -12.02 12.20
N GLU A 18 5.77 -12.62 12.61
CA GLU A 18 6.92 -11.95 13.18
C GLU A 18 8.20 -12.50 12.54
N PHE A 19 9.21 -11.64 12.28
CA PHE A 19 10.55 -12.11 11.88
C PHE A 19 11.47 -12.24 13.08
N ARG A 20 11.21 -11.47 14.12
CA ARG A 20 11.82 -11.59 15.44
C ARG A 20 10.73 -11.53 16.50
N PRO A 21 10.90 -12.22 17.63
CA PRO A 21 9.90 -12.19 18.70
C PRO A 21 9.56 -10.75 19.13
N GLY A 22 8.28 -10.39 19.04
CA GLY A 22 7.78 -9.05 19.37
C GLY A 22 7.80 -8.03 18.22
N GLU A 23 8.45 -8.32 17.10
CA GLU A 23 8.43 -7.48 15.90
C GLU A 23 7.28 -7.89 14.96
N ILE A 24 6.09 -7.44 15.24
CA ILE A 24 4.88 -7.78 14.48
C ILE A 24 4.94 -7.17 13.08
N GLN A 25 5.06 -8.04 12.06
CA GLN A 25 5.00 -7.68 10.65
C GLN A 25 3.56 -7.68 10.12
N SER A 26 2.74 -8.58 10.64
CA SER A 26 1.32 -8.64 10.26
C SER A 26 0.48 -9.16 11.41
N GLU A 27 -0.77 -8.70 11.47
CA GLU A 27 -1.75 -9.11 12.45
C GLU A 27 -3.08 -9.42 11.78
N MET A 28 -3.69 -10.54 12.17
CA MET A 28 -5.00 -10.97 11.70
C MET A 28 -5.88 -11.40 12.87
N ARG A 29 -7.15 -11.01 12.85
CA ARG A 29 -8.17 -11.58 13.72
C ARG A 29 -8.75 -12.83 13.08
N LEU A 30 -8.71 -13.97 13.80
CA LEU A 30 -9.24 -15.23 13.29
C LEU A 30 -10.75 -15.16 13.05
N SER A 31 -11.49 -14.49 13.92
CA SER A 31 -12.94 -14.27 13.79
C SER A 31 -13.30 -13.32 12.63
N ARG A 32 -12.35 -12.49 12.16
CA ARG A 32 -12.55 -11.49 11.10
C ARG A 32 -11.31 -11.37 10.21
N PRO A 33 -10.98 -12.39 9.41
CA PRO A 33 -9.70 -12.46 8.67
C PRO A 33 -9.45 -11.31 7.70
N CYS A 34 -10.50 -10.68 7.17
CA CYS A 34 -10.39 -9.53 6.27
C CYS A 34 -10.41 -8.18 6.99
N HIS A 35 -10.43 -8.15 8.35
CA HIS A 35 -10.37 -6.88 9.08
C HIS A 35 -8.95 -6.32 9.04
N LEU A 36 -8.82 -5.00 8.80
CA LEU A 36 -7.53 -4.31 8.87
C LEU A 36 -7.23 -3.93 10.33
N SER A 37 -6.54 -4.81 11.06
CA SER A 37 -6.17 -4.59 12.46
C SER A 37 -5.18 -3.43 12.60
N LEU A 38 -4.15 -3.39 11.76
CA LEU A 38 -3.10 -2.38 11.82
C LEU A 38 -3.57 -1.05 11.21
N ALA A 39 -3.35 0.04 11.94
CA ALA A 39 -3.84 1.36 11.57
C ALA A 39 -3.23 1.89 10.26
N TYR A 40 -1.97 1.55 9.97
CA TYR A 40 -1.31 1.98 8.74
C TYR A 40 -1.94 1.37 7.49
N LEU A 41 -2.38 0.12 7.53
CA LEU A 41 -3.09 -0.53 6.43
C LEU A 41 -4.42 0.18 6.12
N ARG A 42 -5.13 0.60 7.18
CA ARG A 42 -6.33 1.43 7.02
C ARG A 42 -6.02 2.76 6.34
N ALA A 43 -4.89 3.39 6.70
CA ALA A 43 -4.43 4.63 6.08
C ALA A 43 -4.02 4.42 4.61
N MET A 44 -3.40 3.29 4.27
CA MET A 44 -3.05 2.95 2.89
C MET A 44 -4.28 2.84 1.99
N MET A 45 -5.42 2.37 2.51
CA MET A 45 -6.68 2.32 1.76
C MET A 45 -7.19 3.69 1.29
N MET A 46 -6.61 4.79 1.78
CA MET A 46 -6.97 6.13 1.30
C MET A 46 -6.66 6.34 -0.20
N PHE A 47 -5.97 5.41 -0.85
CA PHE A 47 -5.82 5.43 -2.31
C PHE A 47 -7.17 5.49 -3.05
N VAL A 48 -8.24 4.97 -2.45
CA VAL A 48 -9.59 5.02 -3.06
C VAL A 48 -10.12 6.44 -3.25
N LEU A 49 -9.57 7.43 -2.59
CA LEU A 49 -9.87 8.84 -2.85
C LEU A 49 -9.28 9.31 -4.17
N PHE A 50 -8.11 8.78 -4.54
CA PHE A 50 -7.42 9.07 -5.80
C PHE A 50 -8.03 8.26 -6.94
N VAL A 51 -8.14 6.95 -6.73
CA VAL A 51 -8.66 5.98 -7.70
C VAL A 51 -9.84 5.21 -7.07
N PRO A 52 -11.08 5.71 -7.17
CA PRO A 52 -12.24 5.12 -6.48
C PRO A 52 -12.68 3.76 -6.97
N ARG A 53 -12.33 3.40 -8.21
CA ARG A 53 -12.66 2.13 -8.85
C ARG A 53 -11.43 1.62 -9.58
N PRO A 54 -10.40 1.13 -8.85
CA PRO A 54 -9.22 0.57 -9.48
C PRO A 54 -9.60 -0.71 -10.22
N ARG A 55 -9.03 -0.90 -11.40
CA ARG A 55 -9.15 -2.14 -12.19
C ARG A 55 -8.04 -3.11 -11.85
N HIS A 56 -6.86 -2.58 -11.53
CA HIS A 56 -5.69 -3.38 -11.15
C HIS A 56 -4.91 -2.71 -10.03
N ILE A 57 -4.72 -3.45 -8.94
CA ILE A 57 -3.83 -3.09 -7.83
C ILE A 57 -2.65 -4.06 -7.84
N LEU A 58 -1.43 -3.53 -7.93
CA LEU A 58 -0.20 -4.26 -7.72
C LEU A 58 0.33 -3.95 -6.32
N MET A 59 0.63 -4.99 -5.54
CA MET A 59 1.14 -4.85 -4.17
C MET A 59 2.54 -5.46 -4.07
N VAL A 60 3.45 -4.75 -3.43
CA VAL A 60 4.80 -5.22 -3.06
C VAL A 60 4.79 -5.56 -1.58
N GLY A 61 5.03 -6.83 -1.28
CA GLY A 61 4.95 -7.41 0.06
C GLY A 61 3.59 -8.05 0.33
N LEU A 62 3.61 -9.29 0.79
CA LEU A 62 2.43 -10.05 1.20
C LEU A 62 2.20 -9.95 2.71
N GLY A 63 3.23 -10.26 3.51
CA GLY A 63 3.09 -10.47 4.95
C GLY A 63 1.95 -11.47 5.24
N GLY A 64 1.04 -11.14 6.15
CA GLY A 64 -0.20 -11.92 6.38
C GLY A 64 -1.34 -11.60 5.41
N GLY A 65 -1.09 -10.90 4.30
CA GLY A 65 -2.04 -10.61 3.25
C GLY A 65 -3.23 -9.74 3.66
N SER A 66 -3.16 -9.01 4.76
CA SER A 66 -4.31 -8.28 5.32
C SER A 66 -4.88 -7.26 4.34
N LEU A 67 -4.03 -6.45 3.68
CA LEU A 67 -4.47 -5.46 2.69
C LEU A 67 -5.01 -6.14 1.43
N ALA A 68 -4.34 -7.18 0.96
CA ALA A 68 -4.74 -7.93 -0.23
C ALA A 68 -6.12 -8.60 -0.03
N LYS A 69 -6.34 -9.26 1.12
CA LYS A 69 -7.64 -9.85 1.49
C LYS A 69 -8.75 -8.80 1.57
N PHE A 70 -8.46 -7.64 2.17
CA PHE A 70 -9.41 -6.56 2.28
C PHE A 70 -9.81 -6.05 0.88
N CYS A 71 -8.83 -5.77 0.01
CA CYS A 71 -9.09 -5.31 -1.35
C CYS A 71 -9.86 -6.37 -2.16
N TYR A 72 -9.46 -7.65 -2.07
CA TYR A 72 -10.15 -8.75 -2.75
C TYR A 72 -11.63 -8.84 -2.33
N ARG A 73 -11.89 -8.65 -1.04
CA ARG A 73 -13.25 -8.69 -0.48
C ARG A 73 -14.09 -7.47 -0.84
N TYR A 74 -13.53 -6.26 -0.78
CA TYR A 74 -14.33 -5.02 -0.84
C TYR A 74 -14.20 -4.24 -2.15
N LEU A 75 -13.35 -4.72 -3.07
CA LEU A 75 -13.20 -4.18 -4.43
C LEU A 75 -13.43 -5.31 -5.46
N PRO A 76 -14.69 -5.77 -5.64
CA PRO A 76 -14.99 -7.01 -6.37
C PRO A 76 -14.63 -6.96 -7.86
N HIS A 77 -14.52 -5.77 -8.46
CA HIS A 77 -14.17 -5.60 -9.87
C HIS A 77 -12.67 -5.34 -10.09
N CYS A 78 -11.87 -5.43 -9.02
CA CYS A 78 -10.44 -5.15 -9.07
C CYS A 78 -9.64 -6.45 -9.18
N ARG A 79 -8.70 -6.49 -10.12
CA ARG A 79 -7.63 -7.49 -10.13
C ARG A 79 -6.57 -7.09 -9.11
N ILE A 80 -6.07 -8.05 -8.36
CA ILE A 80 -5.06 -7.86 -7.32
C ILE A 80 -3.90 -8.80 -7.60
N THR A 81 -2.73 -8.25 -7.80
CA THR A 81 -1.47 -8.99 -7.93
C THR A 81 -0.58 -8.61 -6.76
N VAL A 82 -0.08 -9.59 -6.04
CA VAL A 82 0.86 -9.41 -4.93
C VAL A 82 2.20 -10.00 -5.31
N LEU A 83 3.25 -9.20 -5.20
CA LEU A 83 4.64 -9.64 -5.36
C LEU A 83 5.24 -9.87 -3.98
N GLU A 84 5.71 -11.07 -3.74
CA GLU A 84 6.39 -11.42 -2.50
C GLU A 84 7.75 -12.05 -2.82
N LEU A 85 8.80 -11.53 -2.18
CA LEU A 85 10.17 -11.99 -2.40
C LEU A 85 10.47 -13.31 -1.67
N ARG A 86 9.76 -13.57 -0.57
CA ARG A 86 10.02 -14.70 0.31
C ARG A 86 9.04 -15.84 0.08
N ALA A 87 9.55 -16.96 -0.42
CA ALA A 87 8.76 -18.17 -0.62
C ALA A 87 8.20 -18.74 0.69
N ASP A 88 8.93 -18.60 1.81
CA ASP A 88 8.49 -19.05 3.13
C ASP A 88 7.32 -18.19 3.68
N VAL A 89 7.24 -16.90 3.35
CA VAL A 89 6.06 -16.06 3.64
C VAL A 89 4.87 -16.50 2.79
N ILE A 90 5.08 -16.78 1.50
CA ILE A 90 4.03 -17.28 0.60
C ILE A 90 3.46 -18.60 1.13
N ALA A 91 4.31 -19.50 1.63
CA ALA A 91 3.88 -20.79 2.20
C ALA A 91 2.94 -20.66 3.41
N LEU A 92 2.91 -19.50 4.06
CA LEU A 92 2.02 -19.23 5.20
C LEU A 92 0.64 -18.70 4.78
N ARG A 93 0.37 -18.51 3.48
CA ARG A 93 -0.85 -17.84 2.99
C ARG A 93 -2.15 -18.44 3.51
N GLU A 94 -2.23 -19.78 3.61
CA GLU A 94 -3.42 -20.47 4.14
C GLU A 94 -3.63 -20.18 5.62
N GLN A 95 -2.56 -20.16 6.41
CA GLN A 95 -2.64 -19.86 7.84
C GLN A 95 -3.19 -18.46 8.09
N PHE A 96 -2.96 -17.52 7.16
CA PHE A 96 -3.48 -16.16 7.22
C PHE A 96 -4.76 -15.96 6.40
N CYS A 97 -5.43 -17.02 5.95
CA CYS A 97 -6.66 -16.95 5.16
C CYS A 97 -6.50 -16.08 3.89
N VAL A 98 -5.32 -16.07 3.28
CA VAL A 98 -5.09 -15.43 1.99
C VAL A 98 -5.78 -16.28 0.91
N PRO A 99 -6.59 -15.70 0.02
CA PRO A 99 -7.29 -16.46 -1.03
C PRO A 99 -6.33 -17.27 -1.91
N ALA A 100 -6.80 -18.39 -2.43
CA ALA A 100 -6.13 -19.07 -3.52
C ALA A 100 -6.07 -18.17 -4.76
N ASP A 101 -5.15 -18.44 -5.66
CA ASP A 101 -5.07 -17.70 -6.92
C ASP A 101 -6.31 -18.00 -7.78
N ASP A 102 -6.86 -16.95 -8.38
CA ASP A 102 -7.99 -17.01 -9.31
C ASP A 102 -7.84 -15.96 -10.43
N ALA A 103 -8.89 -15.74 -11.20
CA ALA A 103 -8.89 -14.76 -12.30
C ALA A 103 -8.64 -13.31 -11.84
N ARG A 104 -8.88 -12.98 -10.56
CA ARG A 104 -8.74 -11.65 -9.97
C ARG A 104 -7.63 -11.52 -8.94
N PHE A 105 -7.13 -12.61 -8.40
CA PHE A 105 -6.17 -12.61 -7.29
C PHE A 105 -5.01 -13.52 -7.61
N SER A 106 -3.79 -12.99 -7.48
CA SER A 106 -2.58 -13.80 -7.66
C SER A 106 -1.47 -13.35 -6.70
N VAL A 107 -0.73 -14.33 -6.18
CA VAL A 107 0.51 -14.10 -5.41
C VAL A 107 1.67 -14.66 -6.22
N ILE A 108 2.59 -13.78 -6.59
CA ILE A 108 3.75 -14.12 -7.44
C ILE A 108 5.02 -14.05 -6.59
N HIS A 109 5.78 -15.15 -6.57
CA HIS A 109 7.12 -15.15 -6.00
C HIS A 109 8.07 -14.42 -6.95
N ALA A 110 8.38 -13.17 -6.65
CA ALA A 110 9.20 -12.32 -7.52
C ALA A 110 9.88 -11.18 -6.75
N ASP A 111 11.02 -10.74 -7.27
CA ASP A 111 11.62 -9.46 -6.93
C ASP A 111 10.80 -8.33 -7.56
N ALA A 112 10.24 -7.46 -6.70
CA ALA A 112 9.37 -6.38 -7.13
C ALA A 112 10.08 -5.34 -8.01
N ALA A 113 11.37 -5.05 -7.75
CA ALA A 113 12.12 -4.09 -8.55
C ALA A 113 12.34 -4.60 -9.98
N THR A 114 12.56 -5.91 -10.12
CA THR A 114 12.68 -6.55 -11.43
C THR A 114 11.32 -6.62 -12.14
N TYR A 115 10.29 -7.06 -11.44
CA TYR A 115 8.94 -7.21 -12.03
C TYR A 115 8.35 -5.87 -12.50
N ILE A 116 8.41 -4.84 -11.66
CA ILE A 116 7.83 -3.52 -11.96
C ILE A 116 8.53 -2.85 -13.15
N ARG A 117 9.82 -3.12 -13.34
CA ARG A 117 10.60 -2.58 -14.46
C ARG A 117 10.05 -2.98 -15.83
N GLU A 118 9.36 -4.10 -15.94
CA GLU A 118 8.79 -4.59 -17.21
C GLU A 118 7.39 -4.02 -17.48
N LEU A 119 6.82 -3.25 -16.55
CA LEU A 119 5.47 -2.71 -16.69
C LEU A 119 5.47 -1.29 -17.29
N ASP A 120 4.48 -1.02 -18.14
CA ASP A 120 4.18 0.33 -18.64
C ASP A 120 2.66 0.55 -18.67
N GLY A 121 2.17 1.57 -17.97
CA GLY A 121 0.76 1.95 -17.93
C GLY A 121 -0.20 0.80 -17.57
N ALA A 122 0.24 -0.13 -16.72
CA ALA A 122 -0.45 -1.41 -16.50
C ALA A 122 -1.29 -1.45 -15.22
N VAL A 123 -1.07 -0.55 -14.26
CA VAL A 123 -1.71 -0.59 -12.94
C VAL A 123 -2.31 0.75 -12.53
N ASP A 124 -3.47 0.69 -11.88
CA ASP A 124 -4.15 1.88 -11.36
C ASP A 124 -3.59 2.30 -10.01
N VAL A 125 -3.22 1.32 -9.19
CA VAL A 125 -2.67 1.53 -7.84
C VAL A 125 -1.48 0.61 -7.65
N LEU A 126 -0.35 1.17 -7.23
CA LEU A 126 0.84 0.43 -6.86
C LEU A 126 1.10 0.65 -5.37
N VAL A 127 1.02 -0.41 -4.58
CA VAL A 127 1.20 -0.40 -3.13
C VAL A 127 2.59 -0.93 -2.80
N VAL A 128 3.36 -0.20 -2.02
CA VAL A 128 4.68 -0.62 -1.54
C VAL A 128 4.66 -0.72 -0.02
N ASP A 129 4.64 -1.93 0.48
CA ASP A 129 4.70 -2.30 1.91
C ASP A 129 5.70 -3.45 2.09
N GLY A 130 6.86 -3.31 1.47
CA GLY A 130 7.92 -4.33 1.41
C GLY A 130 9.03 -4.06 2.41
N PHE A 131 8.72 -4.16 3.71
CA PHE A 131 9.75 -4.13 4.75
C PHE A 131 10.32 -5.53 4.99
N ASP A 132 11.62 -5.60 5.21
CA ASP A 132 12.28 -6.77 5.77
C ASP A 132 12.70 -6.52 7.24
N ALA A 133 13.40 -7.49 7.84
CA ALA A 133 13.89 -7.35 9.21
C ALA A 133 14.93 -6.22 9.42
N ALA A 134 15.48 -5.66 8.34
CA ALA A 134 16.46 -4.57 8.35
C ALA A 134 15.84 -3.20 8.01
N GLY A 135 14.56 -3.15 7.60
CA GLY A 135 13.86 -1.95 7.20
C GLY A 135 13.44 -1.96 5.73
N LEU A 136 13.54 -0.82 5.03
CA LEU A 136 13.27 -0.74 3.59
C LEU A 136 14.46 -1.26 2.79
N PRO A 137 14.28 -2.30 1.94
CA PRO A 137 15.34 -2.79 1.08
C PRO A 137 15.90 -1.67 0.18
N PRO A 138 17.23 -1.57 0.00
CA PRO A 138 17.86 -0.53 -0.84
C PRO A 138 17.29 -0.48 -2.27
N ALA A 139 16.91 -1.62 -2.84
CA ALA A 139 16.32 -1.70 -4.16
C ALA A 139 14.98 -0.95 -4.26
N LEU A 140 14.18 -0.95 -3.18
CA LEU A 140 12.85 -0.30 -3.12
C LEU A 140 12.90 1.20 -2.77
N VAL A 141 14.08 1.74 -2.47
CA VAL A 141 14.27 3.19 -2.21
C VAL A 141 15.08 3.90 -3.28
N ALA A 142 15.58 3.19 -4.29
CA ALA A 142 16.38 3.76 -5.37
C ALA A 142 15.53 4.68 -6.28
N SER A 143 16.15 5.74 -6.81
CA SER A 143 15.48 6.67 -7.76
C SER A 143 14.93 5.93 -8.98
N ARG A 144 15.66 4.93 -9.48
CA ARG A 144 15.23 4.09 -10.61
C ARG A 144 13.95 3.33 -10.29
N PHE A 145 13.83 2.76 -9.08
CA PHE A 145 12.62 2.05 -8.66
C PHE A 145 11.38 2.96 -8.73
N TYR A 146 11.49 4.20 -8.24
CA TYR A 146 10.36 5.15 -8.32
C TYR A 146 10.05 5.58 -9.75
N ALA A 147 11.06 5.69 -10.62
CA ALA A 147 10.84 5.95 -12.05
C ALA A 147 10.10 4.78 -12.72
N ASP A 148 10.47 3.54 -12.41
CA ASP A 148 9.81 2.34 -12.88
C ASP A 148 8.38 2.24 -12.31
N CYS A 149 8.17 2.53 -11.02
CA CYS A 149 6.83 2.63 -10.43
C CYS A 149 5.96 3.67 -11.16
N ARG A 150 6.51 4.86 -11.45
CA ARG A 150 5.77 5.89 -12.19
C ARG A 150 5.40 5.42 -13.60
N ARG A 151 6.29 4.73 -14.29
CA ARG A 151 6.02 4.17 -15.63
C ARG A 151 4.94 3.08 -15.57
N ALA A 152 5.01 2.18 -14.58
CA ALA A 152 4.04 1.10 -14.41
C ALA A 152 2.60 1.57 -14.14
N LEU A 153 2.43 2.75 -13.52
CA LEU A 153 1.11 3.34 -13.26
C LEU A 153 0.47 3.84 -14.57
N ILE A 154 -0.86 3.76 -14.67
CA ILE A 154 -1.64 4.50 -15.68
C ILE A 154 -1.64 6.00 -15.36
N ASP A 155 -2.03 6.84 -16.31
CA ASP A 155 -2.28 8.26 -16.05
C ASP A 155 -3.41 8.43 -15.00
N GLY A 156 -3.16 9.24 -13.99
CA GLY A 156 -4.04 9.37 -12.81
C GLY A 156 -3.90 8.26 -11.78
N GLY A 157 -3.06 7.26 -12.05
CA GLY A 157 -2.72 6.19 -11.10
C GLY A 157 -1.92 6.70 -9.91
N VAL A 158 -1.88 5.92 -8.83
CA VAL A 158 -1.26 6.33 -7.56
C VAL A 158 -0.33 5.25 -7.01
N LEU A 159 0.89 5.67 -6.67
CA LEU A 159 1.80 4.93 -5.80
C LEU A 159 1.42 5.21 -4.34
N VAL A 160 1.33 4.17 -3.53
CA VAL A 160 1.09 4.23 -2.08
C VAL A 160 2.25 3.52 -1.39
N ALA A 161 2.99 4.23 -0.56
CA ALA A 161 4.11 3.65 0.18
C ALA A 161 3.95 3.84 1.68
N ASN A 162 4.19 2.77 2.44
CA ASN A 162 4.36 2.82 3.88
C ASN A 162 5.84 3.07 4.20
N VAL A 163 6.13 4.01 5.09
CA VAL A 163 7.50 4.34 5.52
C VAL A 163 7.51 4.73 6.99
N PHE A 164 8.56 4.38 7.70
CA PHE A 164 8.75 4.85 9.08
C PHE A 164 9.38 6.24 9.10
N SER A 165 8.83 7.15 9.90
CA SER A 165 9.33 8.53 10.02
C SER A 165 10.71 8.65 10.65
N TYR A 166 11.15 7.62 11.37
CA TYR A 166 12.48 7.53 11.99
C TYR A 166 13.51 6.81 11.09
N ASP A 167 13.07 6.24 9.96
CA ASP A 167 13.98 5.59 9.01
C ASP A 167 14.93 6.63 8.41
N PRO A 168 16.26 6.40 8.45
CA PRO A 168 17.24 7.31 7.84
C PRO A 168 16.98 7.56 6.35
N GLN A 169 16.35 6.62 5.65
CA GLN A 169 16.01 6.75 4.23
C GLN A 169 14.75 7.60 3.99
N TYR A 170 13.97 7.96 5.03
CA TYR A 170 12.72 8.72 4.86
C TYR A 170 12.93 10.05 4.11
N GLY A 171 13.87 10.87 4.54
CA GLY A 171 14.18 12.14 3.87
C GLY A 171 14.66 11.95 2.42
N PRO A 172 15.73 11.17 2.19
CA PRO A 172 16.18 10.83 0.84
C PRO A 172 15.09 10.25 -0.06
N MET A 173 14.24 9.38 0.46
CA MET A 173 13.12 8.79 -0.28
C MET A 173 12.10 9.86 -0.72
N MET A 174 11.73 10.77 0.18
CA MET A 174 10.82 11.87 -0.16
C MET A 174 11.40 12.78 -1.25
N GLY A 175 12.72 13.05 -1.21
CA GLY A 175 13.43 13.78 -2.26
C GLY A 175 13.35 13.07 -3.62
N ARG A 176 13.62 11.77 -3.65
CA ARG A 176 13.53 10.94 -4.88
C ARG A 176 12.13 10.89 -5.44
N LEU A 177 11.12 10.72 -4.58
CA LEU A 177 9.70 10.77 -4.99
C LEU A 177 9.34 12.14 -5.60
N ALA A 178 9.80 13.22 -4.97
CA ALA A 178 9.56 14.57 -5.49
C ALA A 178 10.23 14.81 -6.84
N LEU A 179 11.42 14.25 -7.07
CA LEU A 179 12.11 14.32 -8.38
C LEU A 179 11.31 13.56 -9.46
N VAL A 180 10.77 12.38 -9.14
CA VAL A 180 10.08 11.52 -10.12
C VAL A 180 8.64 11.95 -10.37
N PHE A 181 7.89 12.31 -9.31
CA PHE A 181 6.46 12.64 -9.39
C PHE A 181 6.17 14.14 -9.35
N GLY A 182 7.21 14.98 -9.20
CA GLY A 182 7.08 16.43 -9.07
C GLY A 182 6.35 16.81 -7.79
N LYS A 183 5.55 17.88 -7.86
CA LYS A 183 4.73 18.38 -6.75
C LYS A 183 3.51 17.48 -6.41
N ARG A 184 3.42 16.28 -7.03
CA ARG A 184 2.25 15.38 -6.91
C ARG A 184 2.45 14.31 -5.84
N VAL A 185 3.21 14.65 -4.80
CA VAL A 185 3.45 13.80 -3.64
C VAL A 185 2.70 14.36 -2.44
N ALA A 186 1.91 13.52 -1.78
CA ALA A 186 1.23 13.84 -0.52
C ALA A 186 1.57 12.79 0.53
N ARG A 187 1.44 13.15 1.79
CA ARG A 187 1.64 12.25 2.92
C ARG A 187 0.48 12.32 3.89
N LEU A 188 0.15 11.20 4.49
CA LEU A 188 -0.80 11.11 5.60
C LEU A 188 -0.04 10.72 6.86
N ALA A 189 -0.12 11.58 7.88
CA ALA A 189 0.51 11.40 9.17
C ALA A 189 -0.53 11.38 10.29
N GLY A 190 -0.13 10.91 11.50
CA GLY A 190 -0.97 10.96 12.69
C GLY A 190 -2.06 9.88 12.76
N VAL A 191 -2.11 8.94 11.82
CA VAL A 191 -3.07 7.83 11.81
C VAL A 191 -2.50 6.59 12.47
N ALA A 192 -1.21 6.31 12.25
CA ALA A 192 -0.58 5.03 12.59
C ALA A 192 0.82 5.24 13.24
N GLY A 193 0.89 6.01 14.30
CA GLY A 193 2.14 6.22 15.04
C GLY A 193 3.27 6.76 14.15
N ASN A 194 4.35 6.02 14.06
CA ASN A 194 5.54 6.37 13.28
C ASN A 194 5.40 6.10 11.78
N ASN A 195 4.37 5.38 11.34
CA ASN A 195 4.13 5.17 9.93
C ASN A 195 3.73 6.47 9.24
N ARG A 196 4.27 6.69 8.07
CA ARG A 196 3.91 7.76 7.13
C ARG A 196 3.46 7.12 5.84
N ILE A 197 2.21 7.36 5.46
CA ILE A 197 1.69 6.84 4.20
C ILE A 197 1.86 7.94 3.16
N VAL A 198 2.64 7.61 2.14
CA VAL A 198 2.96 8.52 1.05
C VAL A 198 2.12 8.14 -0.18
N PHE A 199 1.57 9.13 -0.84
CA PHE A 199 0.81 8.99 -2.09
C PHE A 199 1.50 9.83 -3.16
N ALA A 200 1.88 9.19 -4.27
CA ALA A 200 2.48 9.88 -5.41
C ALA A 200 1.67 9.58 -6.68
N VAL A 201 1.19 10.63 -7.35
CA VAL A 201 0.26 10.51 -8.47
C VAL A 201 1.00 10.64 -9.80
N ARG A 202 0.82 9.67 -10.72
CA ARG A 202 1.19 9.85 -12.12
C ARG A 202 0.15 10.74 -12.79
N ALA A 203 0.57 11.91 -13.28
CA ALA A 203 -0.27 12.70 -14.17
C ALA A 203 0.27 12.64 -15.59
N SER A 204 -0.61 12.82 -16.57
CA SER A 204 -0.24 12.93 -17.97
C SER A 204 0.64 14.15 -18.20
N LEU A 205 1.65 14.03 -19.07
CA LEU A 205 2.48 15.16 -19.52
C LEU A 205 1.62 16.30 -20.14
N ALA A 206 0.51 15.95 -20.79
CA ALA A 206 -0.45 16.91 -21.34
C ALA A 206 -1.17 17.74 -20.28
N ALA A 207 -1.31 17.25 -19.04
CA ALA A 207 -1.95 17.98 -17.94
C ALA A 207 -1.03 19.04 -17.30
N ASP A 208 0.27 19.02 -17.58
CA ASP A 208 1.20 20.05 -17.09
C ASP A 208 1.13 21.35 -17.89
N THR A 209 0.59 21.32 -19.11
CA THR A 209 0.56 22.45 -20.04
C THR A 209 -0.79 23.18 -20.08
N THR A 210 -1.85 22.62 -19.50
CA THR A 210 -3.17 23.26 -19.52
C THR A 210 -3.80 23.27 -18.12
N ALA A 211 -4.23 24.44 -17.68
CA ALA A 211 -4.95 24.65 -16.41
C ALA A 211 -6.29 23.88 -16.32
N ALA A 212 -6.75 23.30 -17.42
CA ALA A 212 -8.05 22.60 -17.56
C ALA A 212 -8.01 21.09 -17.19
N GLY A 213 -6.83 20.50 -16.96
CA GLY A 213 -6.65 19.04 -16.84
C GLY A 213 -6.48 18.50 -15.42
N ASP A 214 -6.95 19.18 -14.38
CA ASP A 214 -6.83 18.68 -12.99
C ASP A 214 -7.68 17.41 -12.82
N THR A 215 -7.03 16.25 -12.94
CA THR A 215 -7.68 14.97 -12.63
C THR A 215 -8.11 14.94 -11.16
N ARG A 216 -9.13 14.13 -10.84
CA ARG A 216 -9.55 13.91 -9.45
C ARG A 216 -8.37 13.57 -8.53
N ALA A 217 -7.45 12.73 -9.01
CA ALA A 217 -6.28 12.31 -8.26
C ALA A 217 -5.40 13.51 -7.85
N ILE A 218 -5.17 14.46 -8.75
CA ILE A 218 -4.40 15.69 -8.45
C ILE A 218 -5.14 16.58 -7.45
N LYS A 219 -6.45 16.74 -7.59
CA LYS A 219 -7.27 17.53 -6.63
C LYS A 219 -7.21 16.92 -5.23
N VAL A 220 -7.36 15.60 -5.11
CA VAL A 220 -7.23 14.89 -3.83
C VAL A 220 -5.81 15.03 -3.27
N GLN A 221 -4.78 14.89 -4.11
CA GLN A 221 -3.40 15.07 -3.68
C GLN A 221 -3.16 16.48 -3.13
N ARG A 222 -3.58 17.53 -3.82
CA ARG A 222 -3.46 18.92 -3.35
C ARG A 222 -4.22 19.14 -2.03
N TRP A 223 -5.41 18.58 -1.92
CA TRP A 223 -6.19 18.64 -0.69
C TRP A 223 -5.49 17.92 0.47
N MET A 224 -4.94 16.72 0.25
CA MET A 224 -4.18 16.00 1.27
C MET A 224 -2.88 16.70 1.63
N ALA A 225 -2.17 17.29 0.66
CA ALA A 225 -0.93 18.03 0.90
C ALA A 225 -1.11 19.23 1.84
N ARG A 226 -2.30 19.82 1.90
CA ARG A 226 -2.63 20.93 2.81
C ARG A 226 -2.94 20.47 4.26
N ARG A 227 -3.07 19.17 4.50
CA ARG A 227 -3.48 18.58 5.79
C ARG A 227 -2.29 18.13 6.65
N HIS A 228 -1.24 18.94 6.73
CA HIS A 228 -0.03 18.61 7.49
C HIS A 228 0.07 19.33 8.85
N GLY A 229 -0.96 20.06 9.26
CA GLY A 229 -0.95 20.81 10.52
C GLY A 229 -1.06 19.93 11.77
N VAL A 230 -0.50 20.41 12.87
CA VAL A 230 -0.72 19.89 14.22
C VAL A 230 -2.23 19.97 14.52
N GLY A 231 -2.81 18.90 15.08
CA GLY A 231 -4.26 18.81 15.38
C GLY A 231 -5.10 18.07 14.33
N LEU A 232 -4.58 17.82 13.13
CA LEU A 232 -5.32 17.08 12.08
C LEU A 232 -5.29 15.55 12.25
N ALA A 233 -4.55 15.01 13.20
CA ALA A 233 -4.44 13.56 13.43
C ALA A 233 -5.80 12.92 13.69
N LEU A 234 -6.65 13.53 14.55
CA LEU A 234 -7.99 13.04 14.84
C LEU A 234 -8.88 13.08 13.59
N LEU A 235 -8.85 14.18 12.85
CA LEU A 235 -9.60 14.33 11.60
C LEU A 235 -9.15 13.32 10.54
N ASN A 236 -7.84 13.05 10.44
CA ASN A 236 -7.31 12.03 9.54
C ASN A 236 -7.77 10.62 9.93
N ARG A 237 -7.81 10.29 11.22
CA ARG A 237 -8.35 9.01 11.72
C ARG A 237 -9.84 8.88 11.41
N LEU A 238 -10.61 9.94 11.64
CA LEU A 238 -12.04 9.96 11.33
C LEU A 238 -12.28 9.78 9.82
N LEU A 239 -11.55 10.50 8.98
CA LEU A 239 -11.62 10.38 7.53
C LEU A 239 -11.36 8.93 7.06
N VAL A 240 -10.28 8.30 7.57
CA VAL A 240 -9.97 6.90 7.27
C VAL A 240 -11.11 5.99 7.68
N SER A 241 -11.70 6.19 8.85
CA SER A 241 -12.83 5.39 9.34
C SER A 241 -14.07 5.53 8.45
N VAL A 242 -14.41 6.76 8.03
CA VAL A 242 -15.53 7.02 7.12
C VAL A 242 -15.33 6.37 5.75
N VAL A 243 -14.13 6.46 5.19
CA VAL A 243 -13.80 5.84 3.89
C VAL A 243 -13.96 4.32 3.98
N LEU A 244 -13.41 3.69 5.03
CA LEU A 244 -13.51 2.24 5.21
C LEU A 244 -14.96 1.80 5.44
N LEU A 245 -15.74 2.54 6.23
CA LEU A 245 -17.16 2.27 6.43
C LEU A 245 -17.90 2.33 5.09
N GLY A 246 -17.66 3.34 4.27
CA GLY A 246 -18.24 3.47 2.94
C GLY A 246 -17.93 2.28 2.02
N LEU A 247 -16.69 1.75 2.06
CA LEU A 247 -16.31 0.56 1.30
C LEU A 247 -17.03 -0.71 1.79
N THR A 248 -17.12 -0.88 3.12
CA THR A 248 -17.77 -2.07 3.70
C THR A 248 -19.28 -2.07 3.49
N LEU A 249 -19.93 -0.91 3.52
CA LEU A 249 -21.37 -0.77 3.26
C LEU A 249 -21.74 -1.00 1.79
N ARG A 250 -20.94 -0.52 0.85
CA ARG A 250 -21.20 -0.73 -0.59
C ARG A 250 -21.32 -2.21 -0.97
N ARG A 251 -20.57 -3.09 -0.31
CA ARG A 251 -20.65 -4.52 -0.57
C ARG A 251 -21.89 -5.19 0.02
N ARG A 252 -22.49 -4.66 1.08
CA ARG A 252 -23.74 -5.22 1.64
C ARG A 252 -24.94 -5.02 0.72
N ASN A 253 -24.82 -4.09 -0.22
CA ASN A 253 -25.89 -3.71 -1.15
C ASN A 253 -25.67 -4.26 -2.57
N GLN A 254 -24.66 -5.14 -2.76
CA GLN A 254 -24.39 -5.93 -3.96
C GLN A 254 -24.55 -7.43 -3.66
#